data_9a3648b6967ed004d5457d2205784feb
#
_entry.id   9a3648b6967ed004d5457d2205784feb
#
_cell.length_a   1.000
_cell.length_b   1.000
_cell.length_c   1.000
_cell.angle_alpha   90.00
_cell.angle_beta   90.00
_cell.angle_gamma   90.00
#
_symmetry.space_group_name_H-M   'P 1'
#
loop_
_entity.id
_entity.type
_entity.pdbx_description
1 polymer ?
#
loop_
_entity_poly.entity_id
_entity_poly.type
_entity_poly.pdbx_seq_one_letter_code
_entity_poly.pdbx_strand_id
1 'polypeptide(L)'
;MQRKPTAFQDTTFDVVVVGGGITGACLAHDATLRGLSVALVERQDFGSATSAASSKLIHGGIRYLQQSRLDKVRESAHERACFQRIAPHLTRWVPFVIPTESGFLRGRRFLGCGTWFYEMLTRGHDENISDPAKRVPPSSFISKEQLFGLVPKLAAQAD
;
A
#
# COMPACT_ATOMS: atom_id res chain seq x y z
N MET A 1 -7.70 24.60 -4.87
CA MET A 1 -7.26 24.97 -3.53
C MET A 1 -6.83 26.43 -3.54
N GLN A 2 -7.29 27.26 -2.62
CA GLN A 2 -6.87 28.67 -2.58
C GLN A 2 -5.53 28.77 -1.84
N ARG A 3 -4.54 29.43 -2.44
CA ARG A 3 -3.28 29.76 -1.78
C ARG A 3 -3.50 30.96 -0.86
N LYS A 4 -3.15 30.82 0.40
CA LYS A 4 -3.24 31.90 1.40
C LYS A 4 -1.85 32.12 2.06
N PRO A 5 -0.89 32.75 1.36
CA PRO A 5 0.45 32.99 1.92
C PRO A 5 0.45 33.74 3.23
N THR A 6 -0.54 34.64 3.40
CA THR A 6 -0.70 35.48 4.61
C THR A 6 -1.29 34.72 5.80
N ALA A 7 -1.82 33.50 5.61
CA ALA A 7 -2.45 32.73 6.69
C ALA A 7 -1.46 32.29 7.79
N PHE A 8 -0.16 32.40 7.52
CA PHE A 8 0.91 32.02 8.45
C PHE A 8 1.62 33.22 9.08
N GLN A 9 1.25 34.44 8.66
CA GLN A 9 1.77 35.65 9.31
C GLN A 9 1.24 35.70 10.74
N ASP A 10 2.12 35.99 11.67
CA ASP A 10 1.80 36.12 13.09
C ASP A 10 1.29 34.84 13.80
N THR A 11 1.47 33.68 13.16
CA THR A 11 1.11 32.39 13.76
C THR A 11 2.38 31.55 14.01
N THR A 12 2.54 31.10 15.25
CA THR A 12 3.63 30.19 15.62
C THR A 12 3.11 28.76 15.50
N PHE A 13 3.89 27.89 14.85
CA PHE A 13 3.60 26.45 14.72
C PHE A 13 4.68 25.63 15.42
N ASP A 14 4.27 24.50 16.00
CA ASP A 14 5.21 23.55 16.59
C ASP A 14 6.05 22.85 15.51
N VAL A 15 5.46 22.62 14.34
CA VAL A 15 6.11 21.91 13.21
C VAL A 15 5.79 22.60 11.90
N VAL A 16 6.80 22.79 11.07
CA VAL A 16 6.64 23.21 9.68
C VAL A 16 7.11 22.09 8.77
N VAL A 17 6.18 21.56 7.97
CA VAL A 17 6.44 20.51 6.97
C VAL A 17 6.61 21.16 5.60
N VAL A 18 7.77 20.97 4.97
CA VAL A 18 8.07 21.48 3.64
C VAL A 18 7.93 20.34 2.61
N GLY A 19 6.95 20.48 1.74
CA GLY A 19 6.61 19.50 0.70
C GLY A 19 5.35 18.70 0.99
N GLY A 20 4.37 18.79 0.10
CA GLY A 20 3.05 18.15 0.19
C GLY A 20 2.94 16.82 -0.56
N GLY A 21 4.02 16.06 -0.68
CA GLY A 21 3.98 14.68 -1.14
C GLY A 21 3.43 13.74 -0.07
N ILE A 22 3.37 12.43 -0.36
CA ILE A 22 2.83 11.44 0.59
C ILE A 22 3.55 11.48 1.94
N THR A 23 4.88 11.63 1.96
CA THR A 23 5.67 11.70 3.20
C THR A 23 5.29 12.93 4.03
N GLY A 24 5.22 14.12 3.41
CA GLY A 24 4.85 15.34 4.12
C GLY A 24 3.41 15.31 4.62
N ALA A 25 2.48 14.78 3.82
CA ALA A 25 1.09 14.62 4.23
C ALA A 25 0.94 13.68 5.44
N CYS A 26 1.64 12.53 5.42
CA CYS A 26 1.64 11.58 6.54
C CYS A 26 2.27 12.19 7.80
N LEU A 27 3.40 12.90 7.65
CA LEU A 27 4.06 13.56 8.77
C LEU A 27 3.18 14.63 9.40
N ALA A 28 2.55 15.48 8.58
CA ALA A 28 1.63 16.49 9.06
C ALA A 28 0.42 15.91 9.78
N HIS A 29 -0.13 14.83 9.22
CA HIS A 29 -1.26 14.11 9.83
C HIS A 29 -0.88 13.51 11.18
N ASP A 30 0.24 12.77 11.27
CA ASP A 30 0.69 12.15 12.51
C ASP A 30 1.02 13.19 13.60
N ALA A 31 1.71 14.27 13.22
CA ALA A 31 2.01 15.36 14.15
C ALA A 31 0.73 16.01 14.70
N THR A 32 -0.28 16.20 13.84
CA THR A 32 -1.58 16.75 14.27
C THR A 32 -2.31 15.81 15.21
N LEU A 33 -2.27 14.50 14.97
CA LEU A 33 -2.85 13.49 15.87
C LEU A 33 -2.17 13.48 17.25
N ARG A 34 -0.92 13.90 17.32
CA ARG A 34 -0.18 14.08 18.58
C ARG A 34 -0.46 15.41 19.28
N GLY A 35 -1.35 16.21 18.74
CA GLY A 35 -1.74 17.51 19.32
C GLY A 35 -0.83 18.67 18.96
N LEU A 36 0.10 18.50 18.02
CA LEU A 36 0.98 19.55 17.55
C LEU A 36 0.27 20.46 16.53
N SER A 37 0.54 21.75 16.58
CA SER A 37 0.14 22.71 15.55
C SER A 37 1.10 22.58 14.35
N VAL A 38 0.54 22.36 13.15
CA VAL A 38 1.33 22.06 11.97
C VAL A 38 1.03 23.01 10.82
N ALA A 39 2.08 23.60 10.25
CA ALA A 39 2.02 24.24 8.94
C ALA A 39 2.60 23.30 7.88
N LEU A 40 1.86 23.05 6.81
CA LEU A 40 2.37 22.32 5.65
C LEU A 40 2.41 23.28 4.46
N VAL A 41 3.58 23.41 3.85
CA VAL A 41 3.81 24.26 2.68
C VAL A 41 4.22 23.44 1.47
N GLU A 42 3.55 23.69 0.34
CA GLU A 42 3.82 23.05 -0.93
C GLU A 42 3.96 24.12 -2.02
N ARG A 43 5.01 24.02 -2.84
CA ARG A 43 5.27 25.04 -3.86
C ARG A 43 4.38 24.90 -5.09
N GLN A 44 3.90 23.68 -5.41
CA GLN A 44 3.08 23.41 -6.59
C GLN A 44 1.68 22.93 -6.19
N ASP A 45 1.42 21.64 -6.31
CA ASP A 45 0.19 21.00 -5.86
C ASP A 45 0.52 19.76 -5.04
N PHE A 46 -0.38 19.33 -4.18
CA PHE A 46 -0.17 18.18 -3.33
C PHE A 46 0.06 16.92 -4.17
N GLY A 47 1.11 16.17 -3.83
CA GLY A 47 1.45 14.93 -4.50
C GLY A 47 1.99 15.07 -5.93
N SER A 48 2.17 16.27 -6.46
CA SER A 48 2.49 16.53 -7.88
C SER A 48 3.84 16.02 -8.37
N ALA A 49 4.77 15.75 -7.47
CA ALA A 49 6.12 15.26 -7.80
C ALA A 49 6.20 13.72 -7.74
N THR A 50 7.12 13.18 -6.96
CA THR A 50 7.38 11.73 -6.83
C THR A 50 6.13 10.92 -6.49
N SER A 51 5.25 11.44 -5.65
CA SER A 51 4.01 10.74 -5.26
C SER A 51 3.08 10.49 -6.46
N ALA A 52 2.98 11.44 -7.39
CA ALA A 52 2.21 11.27 -8.62
C ALA A 52 2.91 10.33 -9.63
N ALA A 53 4.25 10.33 -9.64
CA ALA A 53 5.07 9.53 -10.55
C ALA A 53 5.33 8.10 -10.06
N SER A 54 4.80 7.71 -8.90
CA SER A 54 4.89 6.35 -8.36
C SER A 54 3.85 5.42 -8.99
N SER A 55 3.99 4.11 -8.77
CA SER A 55 2.98 3.11 -9.14
C SER A 55 1.65 3.26 -8.37
N LYS A 56 1.63 4.08 -7.32
CA LYS A 56 0.50 4.27 -6.40
C LYS A 56 0.02 2.99 -5.72
N LEU A 57 0.88 1.98 -5.66
CA LEU A 57 0.62 0.72 -4.98
C LEU A 57 1.07 0.80 -3.52
N ILE A 58 0.13 0.56 -2.63
CA ILE A 58 0.41 0.33 -1.21
C ILE A 58 0.55 -1.18 -1.03
N HIS A 59 1.79 -1.64 -0.86
CA HIS A 59 2.09 -3.07 -0.78
C HIS A 59 2.30 -3.55 0.65
N GLY A 60 2.01 -4.82 0.91
CA GLY A 60 2.23 -5.46 2.22
C GLY A 60 3.63 -6.04 2.42
N GLY A 61 4.60 -5.68 1.58
CA GLY A 61 6.00 -6.05 1.81
C GLY A 61 6.37 -7.50 1.50
N ILE A 62 5.59 -8.25 0.73
CA ILE A 62 5.85 -9.67 0.42
C ILE A 62 7.26 -9.91 -0.16
N ARG A 63 7.83 -8.96 -0.90
CA ARG A 63 9.19 -9.08 -1.44
C ARG A 63 10.28 -9.14 -0.36
N TYR A 64 10.03 -8.60 0.82
CA TYR A 64 10.97 -8.66 1.93
C TYR A 64 11.12 -10.07 2.53
N LEU A 65 10.18 -10.98 2.27
CA LEU A 65 10.34 -12.39 2.62
C LEU A 65 11.56 -13.02 1.93
N GLN A 66 11.81 -12.68 0.67
CA GLN A 66 12.97 -13.17 -0.08
C GLN A 66 14.30 -12.67 0.50
N GLN A 67 14.27 -11.60 1.28
CA GLN A 67 15.41 -11.01 1.96
C GLN A 67 15.47 -11.38 3.44
N SER A 68 14.58 -12.28 3.89
CA SER A 68 14.43 -12.67 5.31
C SER A 68 14.16 -11.48 6.27
N ARG A 69 13.62 -10.37 5.75
CA ARG A 69 13.31 -9.16 6.52
C ARG A 69 11.87 -9.20 7.02
N LEU A 70 11.62 -10.05 8.02
CA LEU A 70 10.28 -10.25 8.61
C LEU A 70 9.76 -9.00 9.33
N ASP A 71 10.66 -8.21 9.90
CA ASP A 71 10.40 -6.89 10.47
C ASP A 71 9.71 -5.98 9.43
N LYS A 72 10.28 -5.92 8.22
CA LYS A 72 9.76 -5.08 7.14
C LYS A 72 8.46 -5.60 6.53
N VAL A 73 8.23 -6.90 6.57
CA VAL A 73 6.94 -7.48 6.16
C VAL A 73 5.83 -6.99 7.09
N ARG A 74 6.02 -7.12 8.41
CA ARG A 74 5.03 -6.69 9.41
C ARG A 74 4.79 -5.19 9.37
N GLU A 75 5.87 -4.39 9.32
CA GLU A 75 5.79 -2.93 9.19
C GLU A 75 4.97 -2.54 7.94
N SER A 76 5.30 -3.09 6.76
CA SER A 76 4.59 -2.78 5.52
C SER A 76 3.12 -3.18 5.55
N ALA A 77 2.79 -4.32 6.16
CA ALA A 77 1.41 -4.76 6.30
C ALA A 77 0.62 -3.85 7.26
N HIS A 78 1.26 -3.42 8.35
CA HIS A 78 0.68 -2.46 9.30
C HIS A 78 0.39 -1.13 8.63
N GLU A 79 1.37 -0.55 7.93
CA GLU A 79 1.21 0.73 7.22
C GLU A 79 0.14 0.65 6.13
N ARG A 80 0.08 -0.44 5.38
CA ARG A 80 -1.00 -0.68 4.42
C ARG A 80 -2.37 -0.61 5.10
N ALA A 81 -2.54 -1.31 6.21
CA ALA A 81 -3.80 -1.32 6.97
C ALA A 81 -4.12 0.07 7.56
N CYS A 82 -3.12 0.85 7.97
CA CYS A 82 -3.31 2.23 8.37
C CYS A 82 -3.90 3.08 7.23
N PHE A 83 -3.34 3.02 6.02
CA PHE A 83 -3.89 3.73 4.86
C PHE A 83 -5.31 3.30 4.51
N GLN A 84 -5.61 2.01 4.61
CA GLN A 84 -6.97 1.50 4.38
C GLN A 84 -7.99 2.01 5.42
N ARG A 85 -7.55 2.31 6.64
CA ARG A 85 -8.39 2.90 7.69
C ARG A 85 -8.59 4.39 7.54
N ILE A 86 -7.51 5.15 7.29
CA ILE A 86 -7.58 6.62 7.22
C ILE A 86 -8.16 7.14 5.90
N ALA A 87 -8.02 6.37 4.81
CA ALA A 87 -8.49 6.74 3.49
C ALA A 87 -9.17 5.57 2.74
N PRO A 88 -10.22 4.94 3.31
CA PRO A 88 -10.84 3.76 2.71
C PRO A 88 -11.46 4.04 1.34
N HIS A 89 -11.90 5.27 1.09
CA HIS A 89 -12.46 5.71 -0.19
C HIS A 89 -11.43 5.85 -1.31
N LEU A 90 -10.15 5.97 -0.98
CA LEU A 90 -9.04 6.10 -1.94
C LEU A 90 -8.31 4.78 -2.20
N THR A 91 -8.52 3.77 -1.37
CA THR A 91 -7.82 2.49 -1.47
C THR A 91 -8.70 1.41 -2.06
N ARG A 92 -8.09 0.57 -2.91
CA ARG A 92 -8.70 -0.65 -3.46
C ARG A 92 -7.64 -1.74 -3.48
N TRP A 93 -8.02 -2.96 -3.18
CA TRP A 93 -7.12 -4.08 -3.40
C TRP A 93 -7.06 -4.43 -4.89
N VAL A 94 -5.87 -4.83 -5.34
CA VAL A 94 -5.62 -5.22 -6.74
C VAL A 94 -5.10 -6.65 -6.72
N PRO A 95 -5.75 -7.59 -7.41
CA PRO A 95 -5.27 -8.97 -7.49
C PRO A 95 -3.99 -9.03 -8.33
N PHE A 96 -3.01 -9.74 -7.82
CA PHE A 96 -1.79 -10.08 -8.55
C PHE A 96 -1.80 -11.56 -8.90
N VAL A 97 -1.53 -11.87 -10.15
CA VAL A 97 -1.37 -13.24 -10.62
C VAL A 97 0.11 -13.53 -10.78
N ILE A 98 0.57 -14.59 -10.13
CA ILE A 98 1.95 -15.06 -10.23
C ILE A 98 1.93 -16.38 -10.99
N PRO A 99 2.51 -16.45 -12.20
CA PRO A 99 2.60 -17.69 -12.94
C PRO A 99 3.48 -18.70 -12.20
N THR A 100 3.04 -19.93 -12.13
CA THR A 100 3.81 -21.04 -11.55
C THR A 100 4.40 -21.91 -12.67
N GLU A 101 5.65 -22.28 -12.50
CA GLU A 101 6.37 -23.14 -13.45
C GLU A 101 6.61 -24.53 -12.84
N SER A 102 6.99 -25.48 -13.70
CA SER A 102 7.50 -26.78 -13.26
C SER A 102 8.90 -26.56 -12.69
N GLY A 103 9.06 -26.66 -11.37
CA GLY A 103 10.35 -26.50 -10.70
C GLY A 103 10.19 -26.25 -9.21
N PHE A 104 11.26 -26.45 -8.44
CA PHE A 104 11.18 -26.34 -6.98
C PHE A 104 10.89 -24.91 -6.52
N LEU A 105 11.70 -23.93 -6.95
CA LEU A 105 11.61 -22.54 -6.45
C LEU A 105 10.46 -21.72 -7.07
N ARG A 106 10.00 -22.08 -8.26
CA ARG A 106 8.88 -21.44 -8.95
C ARG A 106 7.64 -22.29 -9.00
N GLY A 107 7.70 -23.46 -8.37
CA GLY A 107 6.62 -24.40 -8.30
C GLY A 107 5.49 -23.94 -7.37
N ARG A 108 4.28 -24.42 -7.67
CA ARG A 108 3.06 -24.12 -6.92
C ARG A 108 3.20 -24.34 -5.41
N ARG A 109 3.89 -25.43 -4.99
CA ARG A 109 4.07 -25.77 -3.57
C ARG A 109 4.94 -24.75 -2.84
N PHE A 110 6.07 -24.37 -3.44
CA PHE A 110 7.00 -23.41 -2.83
C PHE A 110 6.36 -22.02 -2.69
N LEU A 111 5.73 -21.54 -3.77
CA LEU A 111 5.03 -20.26 -3.74
C LEU A 111 3.84 -20.28 -2.77
N GLY A 112 3.12 -21.41 -2.68
CA GLY A 112 2.03 -21.58 -1.73
C GLY A 112 2.50 -21.52 -0.27
N CYS A 113 3.63 -22.16 0.05
CA CYS A 113 4.24 -22.05 1.38
C CYS A 113 4.67 -20.60 1.68
N GLY A 114 5.23 -19.90 0.70
CA GLY A 114 5.64 -18.51 0.85
C GLY A 114 4.45 -17.56 1.11
N THR A 115 3.37 -17.71 0.35
CA THR A 115 2.15 -16.90 0.55
C THR A 115 1.46 -17.23 1.87
N TRP A 116 1.35 -18.52 2.23
CA TRP A 116 0.82 -18.94 3.53
C TRP A 116 1.63 -18.34 4.70
N PHE A 117 2.96 -18.40 4.62
CA PHE A 117 3.83 -17.82 5.64
C PHE A 117 3.67 -16.30 5.72
N TYR A 118 3.55 -15.63 4.58
CA TYR A 118 3.22 -14.20 4.54
C TYR A 118 1.90 -13.89 5.23
N GLU A 119 0.84 -14.64 4.94
CA GLU A 119 -0.48 -14.46 5.56
C GLU A 119 -0.43 -14.69 7.07
N MET A 120 0.33 -15.67 7.52
CA MET A 120 0.55 -15.91 8.95
C MET A 120 1.24 -14.72 9.63
N LEU A 121 2.25 -14.14 8.99
CA LEU A 121 2.98 -12.97 9.52
C LEU A 121 2.13 -11.69 9.55
N THR A 122 1.19 -11.57 8.62
CA THR A 122 0.36 -10.37 8.47
C THR A 122 -1.04 -10.54 9.06
N ARG A 123 -1.29 -11.67 9.69
CA ARG A 123 -2.59 -11.96 10.32
C ARG A 123 -2.94 -10.91 11.37
N GLY A 124 -4.20 -10.49 11.40
CA GLY A 124 -4.70 -9.52 12.36
C GLY A 124 -4.57 -8.05 11.94
N HIS A 125 -3.71 -7.72 10.96
CA HIS A 125 -3.54 -6.32 10.56
C HIS A 125 -4.81 -5.72 9.93
N ASP A 126 -5.62 -6.55 9.26
CA ASP A 126 -6.84 -6.13 8.58
C ASP A 126 -8.11 -6.21 9.47
N GLU A 127 -8.01 -6.70 10.72
CA GLU A 127 -9.15 -6.90 11.63
C GLU A 127 -9.88 -5.58 11.97
N ASN A 128 -9.12 -4.49 12.08
CA ASN A 128 -9.64 -3.16 12.38
C ASN A 128 -10.14 -2.39 11.14
N ILE A 129 -10.22 -3.04 9.97
CA ILE A 129 -10.81 -2.43 8.78
C ILE A 129 -12.30 -2.68 8.82
N SER A 130 -13.08 -1.59 8.96
CA SER A 130 -14.54 -1.64 9.14
C SER A 130 -15.27 -2.27 7.94
N ASP A 131 -14.84 -1.93 6.71
CA ASP A 131 -15.43 -2.46 5.48
C ASP A 131 -14.77 -3.79 5.08
N PRO A 132 -15.48 -4.93 5.15
CA PRO A 132 -14.93 -6.23 4.74
C PRO A 132 -14.42 -6.26 3.30
N ALA A 133 -15.02 -5.48 2.39
CA ALA A 133 -14.59 -5.39 0.98
C ALA A 133 -13.21 -4.72 0.81
N LYS A 134 -12.71 -4.08 1.84
CA LYS A 134 -11.37 -3.46 1.87
C LYS A 134 -10.30 -4.36 2.47
N ARG A 135 -10.68 -5.45 3.14
CA ARG A 135 -9.73 -6.41 3.68
C ARG A 135 -9.09 -7.19 2.54
N VAL A 136 -7.79 -7.47 2.66
CA VAL A 136 -7.07 -8.25 1.64
C VAL A 136 -7.51 -9.70 1.73
N PRO A 137 -8.08 -10.27 0.65
CA PRO A 137 -8.47 -11.68 0.65
C PRO A 137 -7.23 -12.58 0.72
N PRO A 138 -7.36 -13.80 1.25
CA PRO A 138 -6.27 -14.78 1.25
C PRO A 138 -5.87 -15.14 -0.18
N SER A 139 -4.61 -15.54 -0.35
CA SER A 139 -4.12 -16.02 -1.64
C SER A 139 -4.78 -17.35 -2.02
N SER A 140 -5.06 -17.52 -3.28
CA SER A 140 -5.67 -18.73 -3.82
C SER A 140 -4.99 -19.19 -5.10
N PHE A 141 -5.09 -20.48 -5.38
CA PHE A 141 -4.65 -21.04 -6.65
C PHE A 141 -5.80 -21.05 -7.63
N ILE A 142 -5.56 -20.52 -8.81
CA ILE A 142 -6.52 -20.55 -9.91
C ILE A 142 -6.06 -21.49 -11.02
N SER A 143 -6.99 -22.02 -11.80
CA SER A 143 -6.67 -22.80 -12.99
C SER A 143 -6.30 -21.90 -14.18
N LYS A 144 -5.76 -22.53 -15.25
CA LYS A 144 -5.43 -21.82 -16.50
C LYS A 144 -6.71 -21.22 -17.14
N GLU A 145 -7.81 -21.94 -17.07
CA GLU A 145 -9.11 -21.49 -17.59
C GLU A 145 -9.64 -20.31 -16.82
N GLN A 146 -9.54 -20.33 -15.49
CA GLN A 146 -9.90 -19.20 -14.63
C GLN A 146 -9.03 -17.97 -14.90
N LEU A 147 -7.72 -18.19 -15.11
CA LEU A 147 -6.79 -17.11 -15.46
C LEU A 147 -7.18 -16.47 -16.79
N PHE A 148 -7.48 -17.27 -17.82
CA PHE A 148 -7.88 -16.75 -19.12
C PHE A 148 -9.23 -16.04 -19.09
N GLY A 149 -10.14 -16.44 -18.21
CA GLY A 149 -11.38 -15.74 -17.94
C GLY A 149 -11.15 -14.35 -17.34
N LEU A 150 -10.15 -14.21 -16.42
CA LEU A 150 -9.78 -12.94 -15.81
C LEU A 150 -8.99 -12.03 -16.74
N VAL A 151 -8.14 -12.60 -17.58
CA VAL A 151 -7.23 -11.86 -18.48
C VAL A 151 -7.27 -12.48 -19.88
N PRO A 152 -8.32 -12.21 -20.67
CA PRO A 152 -8.52 -12.85 -21.99
C PRO A 152 -7.36 -12.64 -22.97
N LYS A 153 -6.63 -11.53 -22.85
CA LYS A 153 -5.46 -11.24 -23.70
C LYS A 153 -4.31 -12.24 -23.51
N LEU A 154 -4.21 -12.90 -22.36
CA LEU A 154 -3.21 -13.95 -22.14
C LEU A 154 -3.57 -15.25 -22.88
N ALA A 155 -4.84 -15.52 -23.07
CA ALA A 155 -5.29 -16.69 -23.86
C ALA A 155 -4.82 -16.59 -25.33
N ALA A 156 -4.91 -15.40 -25.90
CA ALA A 156 -4.50 -15.14 -27.29
C ALA A 156 -2.98 -15.19 -27.54
N GLN A 157 -2.17 -15.25 -26.49
CA GLN A 157 -0.70 -15.33 -26.56
C GLN A 157 -0.16 -16.73 -26.17
N ALA A 158 -1.05 -17.65 -25.82
CA ALA A 158 -0.68 -18.98 -25.33
C ALA A 158 -0.72 -20.07 -26.42
N ASP A 159 -1.11 -19.70 -27.62
CA ASP A 159 -1.02 -20.49 -28.86
C ASP A 159 0.25 -20.11 -29.63
#